data_e2c887a595257d607a517fece87e72b7
#
_entry.id   e2c887a595257d607a517fece87e72b7
#
_cell.length_a   1.000
_cell.length_b   1.000
_cell.length_c   1.000
_cell.angle_alpha   90.00
_cell.angle_beta   90.00
_cell.angle_gamma   90.00
#
_symmetry.space_group_name_H-M   'P 1'
#
loop_
_entity.id
_entity.type
_entity.pdbx_description
1 polymer ?
#
loop_
_entity_poly.entity_id
_entity_poly.type
_entity_poly.pdbx_seq_one_letter_code
_entity_poly.pdbx_strand_id
1 'polypeptide(L)'
;GVLVDAPCSGEGMFRKEPEALAQWSEDNIRLCAARQREILHAAAEPVRPGGRLIYSTCTFAPEENECMAAWFVRTHPDFCLEETGAGFGMPGLPWERVAPFTPETDGAGVPLERCRRIFPAHGGEGHFVAKFRRMEAGAYSLPRPYLYAKPDTNSIAAAELYKECFFSTPTGAFVCFG
;
A
#
# COMPACT_ATOMS: atom_id res chain seq x y z
N GLY A 1 4.06 2.17 13.23
CA GLY A 1 3.86 1.92 11.79
C GLY A 1 2.39 1.78 11.46
N VAL A 2 2.05 1.95 10.20
CA VAL A 2 0.70 1.77 9.66
C VAL A 2 0.79 0.72 8.55
N LEU A 3 -0.14 -0.23 8.51
CA LEU A 3 -0.31 -1.19 7.43
C LEU A 3 -1.64 -0.90 6.73
N VAL A 4 -1.59 -0.77 5.42
CA VAL A 4 -2.75 -0.63 4.54
C VAL A 4 -2.75 -1.84 3.61
N ASP A 5 -3.62 -2.80 3.88
CA ASP A 5 -3.97 -3.86 2.94
C ASP A 5 -5.23 -3.40 2.21
N ALA A 6 -5.02 -2.89 0.98
CA ALA A 6 -6.02 -2.07 0.33
C ALA A 6 -7.03 -2.92 -0.48
N PRO A 7 -8.32 -2.56 -0.46
CA PRO A 7 -9.27 -3.14 -1.40
C PRO A 7 -8.80 -2.85 -2.82
N CYS A 8 -8.78 -3.87 -3.67
CA CYS A 8 -8.22 -3.79 -5.02
C CYS A 8 -9.00 -4.67 -6.00
N SER A 9 -8.65 -4.59 -7.29
CA SER A 9 -9.28 -5.39 -8.36
C SER A 9 -9.00 -6.90 -8.26
N GLY A 10 -7.99 -7.32 -7.50
CA GLY A 10 -7.85 -8.68 -6.99
C GLY A 10 -7.36 -9.72 -7.98
N GLU A 11 -6.61 -9.39 -9.03
CA GLU A 11 -6.14 -10.39 -10.02
C GLU A 11 -5.30 -11.51 -9.41
N GLY A 12 -4.60 -11.26 -8.32
CA GLY A 12 -3.88 -12.30 -7.57
C GLY A 12 -4.80 -13.37 -7.00
N MET A 13 -6.07 -13.07 -6.78
CA MET A 13 -7.06 -13.98 -6.21
C MET A 13 -7.80 -14.86 -7.24
N PHE A 14 -7.68 -14.59 -8.54
CA PHE A 14 -8.43 -15.32 -9.59
C PHE A 14 -8.30 -16.85 -9.53
N ARG A 15 -7.17 -17.33 -9.04
CA ARG A 15 -6.93 -18.77 -8.89
C ARG A 15 -7.69 -19.40 -7.73
N LYS A 16 -7.97 -18.64 -6.69
CA LYS A 16 -8.67 -19.11 -5.48
C LYS A 16 -10.15 -18.79 -5.51
N GLU A 17 -10.49 -17.63 -6.05
CA GLU A 17 -11.83 -17.06 -6.03
C GLU A 17 -12.33 -16.77 -7.45
N PRO A 18 -13.02 -17.72 -8.09
CA PRO A 18 -13.56 -17.51 -9.43
C PRO A 18 -14.51 -16.31 -9.53
N GLU A 19 -15.16 -15.95 -8.43
CA GLU A 19 -16.04 -14.77 -8.33
C GLU A 19 -15.28 -13.46 -8.52
N ALA A 20 -14.01 -13.38 -8.09
CA ALA A 20 -13.17 -12.22 -8.31
C ALA A 20 -12.95 -11.97 -9.81
N LEU A 21 -12.79 -13.02 -10.59
CA LEU A 21 -12.69 -12.91 -12.06
C LEU A 21 -13.98 -12.39 -12.69
N ALA A 22 -15.13 -12.79 -12.18
CA ALA A 22 -16.44 -12.35 -12.70
C ALA A 22 -16.73 -10.85 -12.39
N GLN A 23 -16.14 -10.32 -11.33
CA GLN A 23 -16.29 -8.91 -10.90
C GLN A 23 -15.23 -8.00 -11.50
N TRP A 24 -14.18 -8.56 -12.10
CA TRP A 24 -13.09 -7.77 -12.64
C TRP A 24 -13.49 -6.96 -13.87
N SER A 25 -13.08 -5.72 -13.93
CA SER A 25 -13.21 -4.84 -15.09
C SER A 25 -12.19 -3.69 -14.99
N GLU A 26 -11.89 -3.04 -16.10
CA GLU A 26 -11.06 -1.82 -16.09
C GLU A 26 -11.69 -0.68 -15.27
N ASP A 27 -13.02 -0.58 -15.27
CA ASP A 27 -13.72 0.39 -14.45
C ASP A 27 -13.57 0.09 -12.96
N ASN A 28 -13.56 -1.19 -12.56
CA ASN A 28 -13.30 -1.59 -11.19
C ASN A 28 -11.88 -1.21 -10.75
N ILE A 29 -10.86 -1.37 -11.60
CA ILE A 29 -9.49 -0.91 -11.34
C ILE A 29 -9.48 0.59 -11.02
N ARG A 30 -10.17 1.41 -11.83
CA ARG A 30 -10.25 2.87 -11.62
C ARG A 30 -10.94 3.23 -10.30
N LEU A 31 -12.03 2.54 -9.98
CA LEU A 31 -12.77 2.73 -8.72
C LEU A 31 -11.91 2.34 -7.51
N CYS A 32 -11.22 1.21 -7.57
CA CYS A 32 -10.29 0.77 -6.53
C CYS A 32 -9.15 1.78 -6.35
N ALA A 33 -8.52 2.22 -7.43
CA ALA A 33 -7.44 3.22 -7.37
C ALA A 33 -7.90 4.54 -6.73
N ALA A 34 -9.11 5.02 -7.08
CA ALA A 34 -9.67 6.22 -6.44
C ALA A 34 -9.86 6.03 -4.94
N ARG A 35 -10.44 4.90 -4.51
CA ARG A 35 -10.64 4.56 -3.09
C ARG A 35 -9.32 4.39 -2.34
N GLN A 36 -8.32 3.79 -2.96
CA GLN A 36 -6.99 3.62 -2.38
C GLN A 36 -6.31 4.96 -2.10
N ARG A 37 -6.50 5.98 -2.96
CA ARG A 37 -6.01 7.34 -2.72
C ARG A 37 -6.58 7.93 -1.43
N GLU A 38 -7.89 7.77 -1.21
CA GLU A 38 -8.56 8.25 0.02
C GLU A 38 -8.04 7.52 1.26
N ILE A 39 -7.90 6.19 1.18
CA ILE A 39 -7.38 5.36 2.26
C ILE A 39 -5.93 5.74 2.60
N LEU A 40 -5.05 5.85 1.61
CA LEU A 40 -3.65 6.21 1.82
C LEU A 40 -3.50 7.63 2.39
N HIS A 41 -4.32 8.58 1.93
CA HIS A 41 -4.33 9.93 2.47
C HIS A 41 -4.68 9.93 3.96
N ALA A 42 -5.75 9.23 4.35
CA ALA A 42 -6.15 9.09 5.75
C ALA A 42 -5.09 8.32 6.58
N ALA A 43 -4.49 7.28 6.00
CA ALA A 43 -3.47 6.47 6.66
C ALA A 43 -2.14 7.19 6.88
N ALA A 44 -1.84 8.23 6.09
CA ALA A 44 -0.64 9.03 6.25
C ALA A 44 -0.65 9.87 7.54
N GLU A 45 -1.82 10.34 7.97
CA GLU A 45 -1.95 11.24 9.12
C GLU A 45 -1.38 10.68 10.43
N PRO A 46 -1.74 9.43 10.86
CA PRO A 46 -1.26 8.87 12.13
C PRO A 46 0.20 8.40 12.10
N VAL A 47 0.85 8.40 10.94
CA VAL A 47 2.26 8.01 10.86
C VAL A 47 3.13 9.10 11.47
N ARG A 48 3.78 8.83 12.59
CA ARG A 48 4.71 9.78 13.23
C ARG A 48 5.97 10.00 12.38
N PRO A 49 6.67 11.16 12.53
CA PRO A 49 7.99 11.37 11.92
C PRO A 49 8.93 10.20 12.20
N GLY A 50 9.71 9.75 11.21
CA GLY A 50 10.53 8.53 11.27
C GLY A 50 9.73 7.22 11.18
N GLY A 51 8.39 7.27 11.25
CA GLY A 51 7.50 6.12 11.14
C GLY A 51 7.38 5.59 9.71
N ARG A 52 6.72 4.45 9.58
CA ARG A 52 6.54 3.74 8.31
C ARG A 52 5.08 3.48 8.02
N LEU A 53 4.74 3.55 6.74
CA LEU A 53 3.49 3.09 6.17
C LEU A 53 3.81 2.01 5.15
N ILE A 54 3.19 0.85 5.30
CA ILE A 54 3.25 -0.25 4.35
C ILE A 54 1.92 -0.26 3.59
N TYR A 55 2.01 -0.30 2.29
CA TYR A 55 0.87 -0.44 1.39
C TYR A 55 0.97 -1.76 0.65
N SER A 56 -0.11 -2.54 0.64
CA SER A 56 -0.19 -3.80 -0.09
C SER A 56 -1.50 -3.94 -0.85
N THR A 57 -1.45 -4.68 -1.95
CA THR A 57 -2.59 -5.10 -2.76
C THR A 57 -2.40 -6.54 -3.22
N CYS A 58 -3.49 -7.20 -3.62
CA CYS A 58 -3.46 -8.47 -4.33
C CYS A 58 -3.79 -8.32 -5.82
N THR A 59 -3.47 -7.18 -6.44
CA THR A 59 -3.66 -6.91 -7.87
C THR A 59 -2.34 -6.84 -8.63
N PHE A 60 -2.39 -6.99 -9.96
CA PHE A 60 -1.26 -6.74 -10.84
C PHE A 60 -1.38 -5.42 -11.61
N ALA A 61 -2.49 -4.71 -11.47
CA ALA A 61 -2.77 -3.45 -12.16
C ALA A 61 -1.75 -2.35 -11.77
N PRO A 62 -1.04 -1.75 -12.72
CA PRO A 62 -0.09 -0.67 -12.40
C PRO A 62 -0.76 0.54 -11.77
N GLU A 63 -2.01 0.83 -12.13
CA GLU A 63 -2.84 1.94 -11.62
C GLU A 63 -2.97 1.87 -10.09
N GLU A 64 -3.14 0.67 -9.58
CA GLU A 64 -3.32 0.39 -8.15
C GLU A 64 -1.99 0.15 -7.42
N ASN A 65 -0.91 -0.01 -8.12
CA ASN A 65 0.40 -0.38 -7.61
C ASN A 65 1.42 0.76 -7.74
N GLU A 66 2.25 0.76 -8.76
CA GLU A 66 3.31 1.77 -8.91
C GLU A 66 2.76 3.18 -9.13
N CYS A 67 1.66 3.32 -9.88
CA CYS A 67 1.03 4.63 -10.06
C CYS A 67 0.55 5.18 -8.71
N MET A 68 0.00 4.32 -7.86
CA MET A 68 -0.41 4.69 -6.51
C MET A 68 0.78 5.06 -5.64
N ALA A 69 1.88 4.32 -5.72
CA ALA A 69 3.11 4.63 -4.98
C ALA A 69 3.73 5.97 -5.43
N ALA A 70 3.74 6.23 -6.74
CA ALA A 70 4.20 7.52 -7.29
C ALA A 70 3.31 8.68 -6.84
N TRP A 71 1.99 8.53 -6.98
CA TRP A 71 1.02 9.51 -6.54
C TRP A 71 1.18 9.83 -5.04
N PHE A 72 1.33 8.81 -4.20
CA PHE A 72 1.47 9.00 -2.75
C PHE A 72 2.69 9.84 -2.39
N VAL A 73 3.86 9.53 -2.95
CA VAL A 73 5.09 10.31 -2.70
C VAL A 73 4.97 11.75 -3.21
N ARG A 74 4.25 11.98 -4.32
CA ARG A 74 4.04 13.32 -4.87
C ARG A 74 3.06 14.18 -4.07
N THR A 75 2.03 13.55 -3.52
CA THR A 75 1.02 14.26 -2.72
C THR A 75 1.40 14.39 -1.24
N HIS A 76 2.33 13.58 -0.77
CA HIS A 76 2.84 13.60 0.60
C HIS A 76 4.36 13.79 0.59
N PRO A 77 4.85 15.03 0.37
CA PRO A 77 6.29 15.31 0.20
C PRO A 77 7.14 15.05 1.44
N ASP A 78 6.50 14.85 2.58
CA ASP A 78 7.11 14.41 3.84
C ASP A 78 7.33 12.88 3.92
N PHE A 79 6.92 12.12 2.88
CA PHE A 79 7.18 10.70 2.76
C PHE A 79 8.16 10.40 1.62
N CYS A 80 8.98 9.37 1.81
CA CYS A 80 9.81 8.78 0.76
C CYS A 80 9.55 7.29 0.66
N LEU A 81 9.78 6.75 -0.54
CA LEU A 81 9.72 5.30 -0.78
C LEU A 81 11.02 4.65 -0.27
N GLU A 82 10.90 3.67 0.62
CA GLU A 82 12.01 2.88 1.18
C GLU A 82 12.09 1.50 0.51
N GLU A 83 13.27 0.89 0.53
CA GLU A 83 13.42 -0.53 0.21
C GLU A 83 12.55 -1.39 1.13
N THR A 84 11.81 -2.34 0.56
CA THR A 84 10.97 -3.25 1.36
C THR A 84 11.82 -4.14 2.27
N GLY A 85 13.04 -4.48 1.83
CA GLY A 85 13.92 -5.45 2.50
C GLY A 85 13.57 -6.91 2.16
N ALA A 86 12.57 -7.17 1.31
CA ALA A 86 12.22 -8.52 0.88
C ALA A 86 13.28 -9.10 -0.07
N GLY A 87 13.80 -10.28 0.26
CA GLY A 87 14.76 -11.02 -0.57
C GLY A 87 14.11 -11.85 -1.69
N PHE A 88 12.82 -11.66 -1.95
CA PHE A 88 12.03 -12.39 -2.94
C PHE A 88 11.13 -11.44 -3.75
N GLY A 89 10.49 -11.99 -4.79
CA GLY A 89 9.69 -11.20 -5.72
C GLY A 89 10.54 -10.44 -6.75
N MET A 90 9.90 -9.58 -7.50
CA MET A 90 10.54 -8.70 -8.49
C MET A 90 10.47 -7.23 -8.05
N PRO A 91 11.40 -6.39 -8.49
CA PRO A 91 11.27 -4.94 -8.34
C PRO A 91 9.97 -4.43 -8.96
N GLY A 92 9.48 -3.30 -8.44
CA GLY A 92 8.41 -2.56 -9.09
C GLY A 92 8.81 -2.12 -10.50
N LEU A 93 7.80 -1.85 -11.33
CA LEU A 93 8.02 -1.38 -12.70
C LEU A 93 8.58 0.05 -12.70
N PRO A 94 9.52 0.39 -13.59
CA PRO A 94 10.04 1.75 -13.71
C PRO A 94 8.96 2.70 -14.22
N TRP A 95 9.11 3.99 -13.88
CA TRP A 95 8.11 5.03 -14.19
C TRP A 95 7.72 5.07 -15.67
N GLU A 96 8.68 4.94 -16.56
CA GLU A 96 8.46 5.02 -18.01
C GLU A 96 7.48 3.96 -18.52
N ARG A 97 7.36 2.85 -17.81
CA ARG A 97 6.42 1.77 -18.14
C ARG A 97 5.02 1.99 -17.56
N VAL A 98 4.91 2.73 -16.48
CA VAL A 98 3.62 2.91 -15.77
C VAL A 98 3.00 4.30 -15.99
N ALA A 99 3.76 5.28 -16.44
CA ALA A 99 3.29 6.62 -16.74
C ALA A 99 2.02 6.67 -17.63
N PRO A 100 1.86 5.82 -18.67
CA PRO A 100 0.64 5.82 -19.49
C PRO A 100 -0.64 5.50 -18.73
N PHE A 101 -0.56 4.83 -17.57
CA PHE A 101 -1.73 4.44 -16.77
C PHE A 101 -2.18 5.53 -15.79
N THR A 102 -1.39 6.60 -15.63
CA THR A 102 -1.71 7.70 -14.71
C THR A 102 -1.19 9.05 -15.26
N PRO A 103 -1.79 9.56 -16.34
CA PRO A 103 -1.32 10.77 -17.00
C PRO A 103 -1.41 12.02 -16.11
N GLU A 104 -2.21 11.98 -15.06
CA GLU A 104 -2.38 13.07 -14.08
C GLU A 104 -1.27 13.14 -13.03
N THR A 105 -0.40 12.11 -12.94
CA THR A 105 0.66 12.03 -11.93
C THR A 105 2.02 12.16 -12.61
N ASP A 106 2.86 13.06 -12.14
CA ASP A 106 4.29 13.06 -12.51
C ASP A 106 5.09 12.24 -11.48
N GLY A 107 5.40 11.00 -11.84
CA GLY A 107 6.20 10.09 -11.01
C GLY A 107 7.67 10.02 -11.41
N ALA A 108 8.13 10.86 -12.34
CA ALA A 108 9.52 10.86 -12.77
C ALA A 108 10.50 11.02 -11.58
N GLY A 109 11.48 10.12 -11.49
CA GLY A 109 12.45 10.12 -10.39
C GLY A 109 11.96 9.51 -9.07
N VAL A 110 10.71 9.03 -8.98
CA VAL A 110 10.30 8.19 -7.85
C VAL A 110 10.93 6.80 -8.02
N PRO A 111 11.67 6.27 -7.02
CA PRO A 111 12.41 5.01 -7.15
C PRO A 111 11.46 3.80 -7.00
N LEU A 112 10.56 3.58 -7.96
CA LEU A 112 9.52 2.56 -7.93
C LEU A 112 10.07 1.13 -7.90
N GLU A 113 11.31 0.90 -8.32
CA GLU A 113 12.04 -0.36 -8.18
C GLU A 113 12.21 -0.82 -6.73
N ARG A 114 12.03 0.07 -5.76
CA ARG A 114 12.01 -0.25 -4.32
C ARG A 114 10.75 -0.98 -3.88
N CYS A 115 9.67 -0.88 -4.66
CA CYS A 115 8.49 -1.72 -4.47
C CYS A 115 8.80 -3.19 -4.79
N ARG A 116 7.89 -4.09 -4.40
CA ARG A 116 7.99 -5.51 -4.74
C ARG A 116 6.70 -6.01 -5.35
N ARG A 117 6.84 -6.71 -6.47
CA ARG A 117 5.82 -7.52 -7.12
C ARG A 117 6.08 -8.98 -6.84
N ILE A 118 5.11 -9.64 -6.24
CA ILE A 118 5.18 -11.05 -5.88
C ILE A 118 4.18 -11.78 -6.79
N PHE A 119 4.68 -12.54 -7.75
CA PHE A 119 3.85 -13.29 -8.67
C PHE A 119 3.67 -14.73 -8.17
N PRO A 120 2.67 -15.49 -8.68
CA PRO A 120 2.47 -16.89 -8.32
C PRO A 120 3.71 -17.76 -8.47
N ALA A 121 4.57 -17.46 -9.45
CA ALA A 121 5.85 -18.16 -9.64
C ALA A 121 6.82 -18.03 -8.46
N HIS A 122 6.62 -17.05 -7.57
CA HIS A 122 7.41 -16.84 -6.36
C HIS A 122 6.83 -17.56 -5.11
N GLY A 123 5.81 -18.41 -5.29
CA GLY A 123 5.20 -19.22 -4.22
C GLY A 123 4.02 -18.57 -3.51
N GLY A 124 3.49 -17.45 -4.02
CA GLY A 124 2.31 -16.76 -3.48
C GLY A 124 1.13 -16.74 -4.45
N GLU A 125 0.09 -16.00 -4.10
CA GLU A 125 -1.08 -15.80 -4.95
C GLU A 125 -0.84 -14.68 -5.99
N GLY A 126 -0.21 -13.63 -5.54
CA GLY A 126 0.06 -12.40 -6.26
C GLY A 126 -0.13 -11.23 -5.33
N HIS A 127 0.93 -10.46 -5.11
CA HIS A 127 0.89 -9.27 -4.25
C HIS A 127 1.79 -8.17 -4.78
N PHE A 128 1.45 -6.97 -4.39
CA PHE A 128 2.33 -5.80 -4.49
C PHE A 128 2.56 -5.22 -3.11
N VAL A 129 3.78 -4.73 -2.86
CA VAL A 129 4.12 -4.07 -1.60
C VAL A 129 4.95 -2.82 -1.88
N ALA A 130 4.53 -1.70 -1.30
CA ALA A 130 5.29 -0.47 -1.20
C ALA A 130 5.50 -0.10 0.27
N LYS A 131 6.71 0.33 0.62
CA LYS A 131 7.07 0.76 1.96
C LYS A 131 7.48 2.21 1.94
N PHE A 132 6.73 3.03 2.66
CA PHE A 132 6.99 4.45 2.80
C PHE A 132 7.54 4.77 4.19
N ARG A 133 8.43 5.75 4.26
CA ARG A 133 8.92 6.32 5.51
C ARG A 133 8.54 7.79 5.56
N ARG A 134 7.94 8.21 6.66
CA ARG A 134 7.77 9.63 6.95
C ARG A 134 9.10 10.21 7.40
N MET A 135 9.58 11.22 6.70
CA MET A 135 10.85 11.87 7.00
C MET A 135 10.76 12.60 8.36
N GLU A 136 11.88 12.68 9.06
CA GLU A 136 11.97 13.49 10.25
C GLU A 136 12.01 14.96 9.83
N ALA A 137 10.95 15.70 10.13
CA ALA A 137 10.96 17.14 9.99
C ALA A 137 11.36 17.79 11.31
N GLY A 138 12.11 18.88 11.26
CA GLY A 138 12.35 19.69 12.44
C GLY A 138 11.02 20.10 13.08
N ALA A 139 10.87 19.78 14.36
CA ALA A 139 9.79 20.15 15.27
C ALA A 139 8.36 20.16 14.64
N TYR A 140 7.79 18.99 14.43
CA TYR A 140 6.35 18.85 14.17
C TYR A 140 5.58 18.89 15.49
N SER A 141 4.59 19.77 15.59
CA SER A 141 3.52 19.63 16.57
C SER A 141 2.64 18.46 16.16
N LEU A 142 2.56 17.44 17.01
CA LEU A 142 1.72 16.26 16.77
C LEU A 142 0.27 16.69 16.47
N PRO A 143 -0.35 16.21 15.37
CA PRO A 143 -1.80 16.30 15.22
C PRO A 143 -2.46 15.60 16.40
N ARG A 144 -3.62 16.11 16.84
CA ARG A 144 -4.41 15.46 17.89
C ARG A 144 -4.70 14.02 17.51
N PRO A 145 -4.70 13.06 18.47
CA PRO A 145 -5.01 11.67 18.17
C PRO A 145 -6.40 11.61 17.53
N TYR A 146 -6.45 11.05 16.34
CA TYR A 146 -7.70 10.75 15.64
C TYR A 146 -8.43 9.66 16.43
N LEU A 147 -9.64 9.96 16.89
CA LEU A 147 -10.50 8.97 17.54
C LEU A 147 -11.15 8.12 16.46
N TYR A 148 -10.58 6.96 16.20
CA TYR A 148 -11.10 5.99 15.24
C TYR A 148 -12.46 5.45 15.69
N ALA A 149 -13.37 5.22 14.75
CA ALA A 149 -14.48 4.32 14.96
C ALA A 149 -13.90 2.93 15.36
N LYS A 150 -14.48 2.31 16.40
CA LYS A 150 -14.02 0.99 16.85
C LYS A 150 -14.04 0.02 15.65
N PRO A 151 -12.91 -0.63 15.32
CA PRO A 151 -12.91 -1.71 14.33
C PRO A 151 -13.88 -2.80 14.80
N ASP A 152 -14.51 -3.49 13.87
CA ASP A 152 -15.26 -4.69 14.22
C ASP A 152 -14.32 -5.80 14.73
N THR A 153 -14.88 -6.83 15.36
CA THR A 153 -14.12 -7.92 15.96
C THR A 153 -13.28 -8.71 14.95
N ASN A 154 -13.69 -8.74 13.69
CA ASN A 154 -12.97 -9.45 12.62
C ASN A 154 -11.72 -8.68 12.17
N SER A 155 -11.82 -7.35 12.08
CA SER A 155 -10.68 -6.47 11.78
C SER A 155 -9.61 -6.52 12.88
N ILE A 156 -10.00 -6.68 14.15
CA ILE A 156 -9.06 -6.82 15.28
C ILE A 156 -8.30 -8.14 15.19
N ALA A 157 -8.99 -9.26 14.90
CA ALA A 157 -8.38 -10.58 14.78
C ALA A 157 -7.39 -10.65 13.60
N ALA A 158 -7.71 -10.04 12.47
CA ALA A 158 -6.81 -9.93 11.32
C ALA A 158 -5.55 -9.08 11.65
N ALA A 159 -5.74 -7.94 12.34
CA ALA A 159 -4.63 -7.08 12.75
C ALA A 159 -3.67 -7.77 13.74
N GLU A 160 -4.20 -8.59 14.68
CA GLU A 160 -3.38 -9.36 15.62
C GLU A 160 -2.58 -10.44 14.91
N LEU A 161 -3.17 -11.17 13.96
CA LEU A 161 -2.48 -12.19 13.16
C LEU A 161 -1.35 -11.59 12.30
N TYR A 162 -1.58 -10.44 11.67
CA TYR A 162 -0.56 -9.72 10.91
C TYR A 162 0.58 -9.20 11.79
N LYS A 163 0.27 -8.78 13.00
CA LYS A 163 1.24 -8.31 13.99
C LYS A 163 2.27 -9.38 14.35
N GLU A 164 1.83 -10.62 14.52
CA GLU A 164 2.70 -11.76 14.81
C GLU A 164 3.57 -12.16 13.61
N CYS A 165 3.05 -12.04 12.37
CA CYS A 165 3.75 -12.47 11.16
C CYS A 165 4.82 -11.49 10.66
N PHE A 166 4.68 -10.17 10.91
CA PHE A 166 5.49 -9.15 10.25
C PHE A 166 6.25 -8.20 11.19
N PHE A 167 5.98 -8.21 12.50
CA PHE A 167 6.58 -7.25 13.43
C PHE A 167 7.04 -7.92 14.72
N SER A 168 8.34 -8.14 14.84
CA SER A 168 8.98 -8.66 16.03
C SER A 168 9.27 -7.60 17.12
N THR A 169 8.59 -6.45 17.13
CA THR A 169 8.79 -5.41 18.15
C THR A 169 7.47 -4.96 18.81
N PRO A 170 7.44 -4.84 20.16
CA PRO A 170 6.20 -4.74 20.93
C PRO A 170 5.53 -3.37 21.03
N THR A 171 5.90 -2.37 20.25
CA THR A 171 5.38 -1.01 20.41
C THR A 171 4.97 -0.37 19.10
N GLY A 172 3.82 -0.76 18.55
CA GLY A 172 3.23 -0.09 17.39
C GLY A 172 1.71 -0.18 17.41
N ALA A 173 1.01 0.93 17.24
CA ALA A 173 -0.41 0.92 16.91
C ALA A 173 -0.55 0.60 15.41
N PHE A 174 -1.41 -0.34 15.07
CA PHE A 174 -1.75 -0.71 13.71
C PHE A 174 -3.15 -0.24 13.38
N VAL A 175 -3.33 0.25 12.17
CA VAL A 175 -4.63 0.55 11.60
C VAL A 175 -4.75 -0.29 10.34
N CYS A 176 -5.74 -1.19 10.33
CA CYS A 176 -6.08 -1.99 9.17
C CYS A 176 -7.30 -1.35 8.51
N PHE A 177 -7.20 -1.02 7.23
CA PHE A 177 -8.32 -0.61 6.41
C PHE A 177 -8.55 -1.74 5.40
N GLY A 178 -9.60 -2.51 5.62
CA GLY A 178 -10.10 -3.54 4.69
C GLY A 178 -11.50 -3.18 4.22
#